data_f55d707b4bc0810c72a1c0a736139baf
#
_entry.id   f55d707b4bc0810c72a1c0a736139baf
#
_cell.length_a   1.000
_cell.length_b   1.000
_cell.length_c   1.000
_cell.angle_alpha   90.00
_cell.angle_beta   90.00
_cell.angle_gamma   90.00
#
_symmetry.space_group_name_H-M   'P 1'
#
loop_
_entity.id
_entity.type
_entity.pdbx_description
1 polymer ?
#
loop_
_entity_poly.entity_id
_entity_poly.type
_entity_poly.pdbx_seq_one_letter_code
_entity_poly.pdbx_strand_id
1 'polypeptide(L)'
;TLVVACLADKDIGGILRALAPATGRLIVTTNRSPRAAPAERLRKEAEALGVHAEVAPDVASAVRLAVDGAAETEAVVVTGSLYTVGEARDLLMGPGPA
;
A
#
# COMPACT_ATOMS: atom_id res chain seq x y z
N THR A 1 9.34 2.70 4.29
CA THR A 1 8.32 1.67 3.97
C THR A 1 7.17 2.29 3.19
N LEU A 2 6.77 1.64 2.13
CA LEU A 2 5.68 2.08 1.27
C LEU A 2 4.53 1.07 1.30
N VAL A 3 3.32 1.55 1.58
CA VAL A 3 2.09 0.77 1.51
C VAL A 3 1.30 1.20 0.29
N VAL A 4 1.00 0.28 -0.62
CA VAL A 4 0.31 0.57 -1.88
C VAL A 4 -0.92 -0.32 -2.06
N ALA A 5 -2.03 0.29 -2.45
CA ALA A 5 -3.19 -0.39 -3.00
C ALA A 5 -3.74 0.46 -4.16
N CYS A 6 -4.20 -0.18 -5.20
CA CYS A 6 -4.66 0.50 -6.42
C CYS A 6 -6.01 -0.02 -6.88
N LEU A 7 -6.71 0.80 -7.66
CA LEU A 7 -7.85 0.34 -8.43
C LEU A 7 -7.37 -0.50 -9.63
N ALA A 8 -8.18 -1.45 -10.05
CA ALA A 8 -7.81 -2.42 -11.09
C ALA A 8 -7.57 -1.77 -12.47
N ASP A 9 -8.17 -0.60 -12.71
CA ASP A 9 -8.06 0.13 -13.98
C ASP A 9 -6.84 1.06 -14.06
N LYS A 10 -6.01 1.12 -13.00
CA LYS A 10 -4.81 1.96 -12.99
C LYS A 10 -3.62 1.24 -13.61
N ASP A 11 -2.65 2.03 -14.08
CA ASP A 11 -1.36 1.51 -14.55
C ASP A 11 -0.49 1.13 -13.36
N ILE A 12 -0.76 -0.04 -12.80
CA ILE A 12 -0.08 -0.54 -11.60
C ILE A 12 1.43 -0.66 -11.82
N GLY A 13 1.83 -1.22 -12.96
CA GLY A 13 3.25 -1.37 -13.28
C GLY A 13 3.97 -0.02 -13.35
N GLY A 14 3.34 0.99 -13.95
CA GLY A 14 3.91 2.34 -14.02
C GLY A 14 4.01 3.01 -12.66
N ILE A 15 3.00 2.85 -11.81
CA ILE A 15 3.01 3.38 -10.44
C ILE A 15 4.14 2.75 -9.63
N LEU A 16 4.27 1.44 -9.66
CA LEU A 16 5.32 0.73 -8.92
C LEU A 16 6.71 1.05 -9.47
N ARG A 17 6.86 1.20 -10.78
CA ARG A 17 8.13 1.59 -11.39
C ARG A 17 8.58 2.97 -10.93
N ALA A 18 7.64 3.90 -10.76
CA ALA A 18 7.94 5.25 -10.29
C ALA A 18 8.32 5.29 -8.81
N LEU A 19 7.70 4.45 -7.97
CA LEU A 19 7.84 4.49 -6.52
C LEU A 19 8.89 3.54 -5.96
N ALA A 20 9.10 2.38 -6.59
CA ALA A 20 9.99 1.33 -6.08
C ALA A 20 11.43 1.78 -5.84
N PRO A 21 12.06 2.61 -6.70
CA PRO A 21 13.47 3.02 -6.49
C PRO A 21 13.71 3.77 -5.18
N ALA A 22 12.67 4.43 -4.64
CA ALA A 22 12.76 5.20 -3.40
C ALA A 22 12.35 4.40 -2.17
N THR A 23 12.06 3.10 -2.33
CA THR A 23 11.42 2.28 -1.30
C THR A 23 12.38 1.22 -0.78
N GLY A 24 12.58 1.21 0.54
CA GLY A 24 13.34 0.14 1.21
C GLY A 24 12.49 -1.11 1.48
N ARG A 25 11.19 -0.92 1.69
CA ARG A 25 10.23 -2.01 1.96
C ARG A 25 8.92 -1.69 1.27
N LEU A 26 8.37 -2.65 0.56
CA LEU A 26 7.10 -2.51 -0.15
C LEU A 26 6.07 -3.48 0.42
N ILE A 27 4.93 -2.96 0.82
CA ILE A 27 3.77 -3.75 1.25
C ILE A 27 2.61 -3.42 0.30
N VAL A 28 2.08 -4.44 -0.34
CA VAL A 28 0.93 -4.30 -1.24
C VAL A 28 -0.32 -4.87 -0.57
N THR A 29 -1.44 -4.22 -0.79
CA THR A 29 -2.70 -4.61 -0.18
C THR A 29 -3.88 -4.28 -1.10
N THR A 30 -5.09 -4.60 -0.63
CA THR A 30 -6.34 -4.33 -1.32
C THR A 30 -7.16 -3.39 -0.46
N ASN A 31 -7.64 -2.27 -1.03
CA ASN A 31 -8.56 -1.38 -0.32
C ASN A 31 -10.02 -1.86 -0.46
N ARG A 32 -10.96 -1.16 0.17
CA ARG A 32 -12.37 -1.54 0.20
C ARG A 32 -13.16 -1.18 -1.05
N SER A 33 -12.55 -0.51 -2.01
CA SER A 33 -13.24 -0.17 -3.25
C SER A 33 -13.69 -1.45 -3.98
N PRO A 34 -14.92 -1.49 -4.51
CA PRO A 34 -15.34 -2.64 -5.34
C PRO A 34 -14.52 -2.80 -6.61
N ARG A 35 -13.77 -1.77 -7.01
CA ARG A 35 -12.87 -1.81 -8.17
C ARG A 35 -11.40 -1.99 -7.80
N ALA A 36 -11.11 -2.34 -6.53
CA ALA A 36 -9.74 -2.55 -6.10
C ALA A 36 -9.07 -3.72 -6.81
N ALA A 37 -7.82 -3.54 -7.19
CA ALA A 37 -7.01 -4.64 -7.68
C ALA A 37 -6.66 -5.58 -6.52
N PRO A 38 -6.65 -6.91 -6.73
CA PRO A 38 -6.17 -7.84 -5.72
C PRO A 38 -4.70 -7.54 -5.38
N ALA A 39 -4.34 -7.63 -4.11
CA ALA A 39 -2.96 -7.40 -3.67
C ALA A 39 -1.97 -8.32 -4.39
N GLU A 40 -2.37 -9.54 -4.70
CA GLU A 40 -1.54 -10.50 -5.43
C GLU A 40 -1.17 -10.00 -6.83
N ARG A 41 -2.04 -9.24 -7.48
CA ARG A 41 -1.73 -8.62 -8.78
C ARG A 41 -0.62 -7.58 -8.62
N LEU A 42 -0.69 -6.77 -7.56
CA LEU A 42 0.35 -5.78 -7.28
C LEU A 42 1.68 -6.47 -6.96
N ARG A 43 1.65 -7.57 -6.21
CA ARG A 43 2.84 -8.36 -5.91
C ARG A 43 3.51 -8.87 -7.18
N LYS A 44 2.73 -9.44 -8.10
CA LYS A 44 3.25 -9.95 -9.38
C LYS A 44 3.87 -8.84 -10.24
N GLU A 45 3.22 -7.68 -10.29
CA GLU A 45 3.75 -6.52 -11.02
C GLU A 45 5.07 -6.03 -10.40
N ALA A 46 5.16 -6.01 -9.07
CA ALA A 46 6.39 -5.64 -8.37
C ALA A 46 7.52 -6.64 -8.68
N GLU A 47 7.24 -7.92 -8.60
CA GLU A 47 8.22 -8.96 -8.90
C GLU A 47 8.73 -8.89 -10.33
N ALA A 48 7.86 -8.55 -11.29
CA ALA A 48 8.26 -8.34 -12.68
C ALA A 48 9.26 -7.19 -12.83
N LEU A 49 9.28 -6.24 -11.88
CA LEU A 49 10.25 -5.15 -11.82
C LEU A 49 11.48 -5.49 -10.97
N GLY A 50 11.58 -6.70 -10.46
CA GLY A 50 12.67 -7.12 -9.59
C GLY A 50 12.55 -6.63 -8.15
N VAL A 51 11.35 -6.25 -7.71
CA VAL A 51 11.09 -5.71 -6.38
C VAL A 51 10.30 -6.74 -5.55
N HIS A 52 10.83 -7.06 -4.35
CA HIS A 52 10.11 -7.92 -3.41
C HIS A 52 8.98 -7.12 -2.75
N ALA A 53 7.77 -7.67 -2.77
CA ALA A 53 6.61 -7.07 -2.13
C ALA A 53 5.99 -8.04 -1.12
N GLU A 54 5.70 -7.54 0.08
CA GLU A 54 4.91 -8.26 1.09
C GLU A 54 3.43 -8.01 0.82
N VAL A 55 2.61 -9.03 1.04
CA VAL A 55 1.15 -8.94 0.85
C VAL A 55 0.45 -8.86 2.19
N ALA A 56 -0.46 -7.91 2.33
CA ALA A 56 -1.37 -7.82 3.48
C ALA A 56 -2.82 -7.89 2.98
N PRO A 57 -3.74 -8.51 3.76
CA PRO A 57 -5.11 -8.74 3.29
C PRO A 57 -5.94 -7.47 3.16
N ASP A 58 -5.63 -6.43 3.92
CA ASP A 58 -6.35 -5.17 3.91
C ASP A 58 -5.42 -4.02 4.30
N VAL A 59 -5.91 -2.79 4.13
CA VAL A 59 -5.13 -1.58 4.43
C VAL A 59 -4.77 -1.50 5.91
N ALA A 60 -5.68 -1.84 6.80
CA ALA A 60 -5.43 -1.80 8.24
C ALA A 60 -4.27 -2.72 8.63
N SER A 61 -4.28 -3.97 8.14
CA SER A 61 -3.20 -4.94 8.39
C SER A 61 -1.88 -4.47 7.79
N ALA A 62 -1.92 -3.90 6.57
CA ALA A 62 -0.72 -3.38 5.89
C ALA A 62 -0.09 -2.23 6.67
N VAL A 63 -0.89 -1.29 7.16
CA VAL A 63 -0.39 -0.15 7.94
C VAL A 63 0.19 -0.62 9.27
N ARG A 64 -0.47 -1.54 9.96
CA ARG A 64 0.06 -2.12 11.21
C ARG A 64 1.39 -2.81 10.99
N LEU A 65 1.49 -3.60 9.94
CA LEU A 65 2.72 -4.30 9.57
C LEU A 65 3.86 -3.32 9.28
N ALA A 66 3.56 -2.23 8.57
CA ALA A 66 4.53 -1.19 8.25
C ALA A 66 4.99 -0.43 9.51
N VAL A 67 4.05 -0.02 10.34
CA VAL A 67 4.36 0.75 11.56
C VAL A 67 5.13 -0.10 12.58
N ASP A 68 4.68 -1.33 12.80
CA ASP A 68 5.34 -2.24 13.77
C ASP A 68 6.76 -2.61 13.36
N GLY A 69 7.03 -2.67 12.07
CA GLY A 69 8.36 -3.00 11.54
C GLY A 69 9.26 -1.79 11.29
N ALA A 70 8.75 -0.57 11.43
CA ALA A 70 9.52 0.64 11.13
C ALA A 70 10.43 1.02 12.29
N ALA A 71 11.67 1.45 11.99
CA ALA A 71 12.54 2.10 12.95
C ALA A 71 11.99 3.51 13.25
N GLU A 72 12.37 4.09 14.40
CA GLU A 72 11.90 5.41 14.82
C GLU A 72 12.16 6.52 13.79
N THR A 73 13.24 6.38 13.03
CA THR A 73 13.64 7.35 12.00
C THR A 73 13.09 7.02 10.60
N GLU A 74 12.38 5.91 10.46
CA GLU A 74 11.83 5.48 9.19
C GLU A 74 10.49 6.14 8.90
N ALA A 75 10.30 6.59 7.66
CA ALA A 75 9.01 7.08 7.19
C ALA A 75 8.15 5.91 6.70
N VAL A 76 6.86 5.95 7.01
CA VAL A 76 5.87 5.05 6.44
C VAL A 76 4.95 5.87 5.54
N VAL A 77 4.91 5.53 4.26
CA VAL A 77 4.12 6.24 3.25
C VAL A 77 3.00 5.34 2.77
N VAL A 78 1.77 5.84 2.79
CA VAL A 78 0.59 5.15 2.28
C VAL A 78 0.10 5.85 1.03
N THR A 79 -0.07 5.11 -0.04
CA THR A 79 -0.49 5.68 -1.33
C THR A 79 -1.34 4.70 -2.12
N GLY A 80 -1.91 5.16 -3.21
CA GLY A 80 -2.64 4.38 -4.19
C GLY A 80 -3.94 5.03 -4.62
N SER A 81 -4.86 5.26 -3.72
CA SER A 81 -6.15 5.87 -4.02
C SER A 81 -6.73 6.56 -2.80
N LEU A 82 -7.82 7.33 -2.98
CA LEU A 82 -8.53 7.93 -1.86
C LEU A 82 -9.05 6.89 -0.88
N TYR A 83 -9.47 5.73 -1.35
CA TYR A 83 -9.92 4.63 -0.49
C TYR A 83 -8.77 4.12 0.39
N THR A 84 -7.58 3.93 -0.17
CA THR A 84 -6.42 3.47 0.57
C THR A 84 -6.01 4.47 1.64
N VAL A 85 -5.89 5.74 1.28
CA VAL A 85 -5.49 6.81 2.20
C VAL A 85 -6.55 7.02 3.27
N GLY A 86 -7.84 7.01 2.90
CA GLY A 86 -8.94 7.14 3.84
C GLY A 86 -8.98 6.04 4.89
N GLU A 87 -8.80 4.78 4.48
CA GLU A 87 -8.76 3.64 5.39
C GLU A 87 -7.56 3.70 6.34
N ALA A 88 -6.39 4.09 5.84
CA ALA A 88 -5.19 4.26 6.66
C ALA A 88 -5.37 5.40 7.68
N ARG A 89 -5.97 6.51 7.25
CA ARG A 89 -6.27 7.64 8.12
C ARG A 89 -7.21 7.24 9.25
N ASP A 90 -8.28 6.51 8.94
CA ASP A 90 -9.25 6.05 9.94
C ASP A 90 -8.59 5.14 10.98
N LEU A 91 -7.66 4.29 10.55
CA LEU A 91 -6.91 3.43 11.47
C LEU A 91 -6.01 4.23 12.40
N LEU A 92 -5.27 5.20 11.85
CA LEU A 92 -4.22 5.94 12.59
C LEU A 92 -4.79 7.08 13.43
N MET A 93 -5.85 7.73 12.96
CA MET A 93 -6.41 8.94 13.59
C MET A 93 -7.82 8.74 14.14
N GLY A 94 -8.39 7.56 13.93
CA GLY A 94 -9.79 7.28 14.26
C GLY A 94 -10.75 7.92 13.27
N PRO A 95 -12.09 7.62 13.40
CA PRO A 95 -13.10 8.23 12.54
C PRO A 95 -13.05 9.75 12.68
N GLY A 96 -13.19 10.46 11.57
CA GLY A 96 -13.27 11.90 11.58
C GLY A 96 -14.54 12.39 12.30
N PRO A 97 -14.61 13.68 12.60
CA PRO A 97 -15.81 14.25 13.21
C PRO A 97 -17.01 14.04 12.29
N ALA A 98 -18.12 13.70 12.89
CA ALA A 98 -19.37 13.45 12.16
C ALA A 98 -19.88 14.74 11.49
#